data_ff89307b938fdebab9e1d53f679c83f1
#
_entry.id   ff89307b938fdebab9e1d53f679c83f1
#
_cell.length_a   1.000
_cell.length_b   1.000
_cell.length_c   1.000
_cell.angle_alpha   90.00
_cell.angle_beta   90.00
_cell.angle_gamma   90.00
#
_symmetry.space_group_name_H-M   'P 1'
#
loop_
_entity.id
_entity.type
_entity.pdbx_description
1 polymer ?
#
loop_
_entity_poly.entity_id
_entity_poly.type
_entity_poly.pdbx_seq_one_letter_code
_entity_poly.pdbx_strand_id
1 'polypeptide(L)'
;MGRNTRKRRSPLAIKVTAASAALALGGGGLIWANFYASAHESNNDAWGGNRTKAAAAQVATISCPDVGQKLTNVPDKARTDVAGELSNLDRQITEAYQRLATTRDAQTRDANFVQNSILQPLKDRRQNILDRIKLEITRVGGTAPGDLDTLANCTGTPADQTNAGGQQGGQNGGGQQQGGGQQQGGQNNGGQQQGGGQQQGGQNNGGQQQGGGQQGGAIGGQAGNGPVAADFVDITKAQANVKAKPRNARNASKGTFTTRCGVNTNKNHNTDNVIVAPGVKNGAHHLHDYVGNQKIDAFASNDTFLQGGSSCQNKSDLSSYYWPVVRVQDGSQDFDQNNDGGGKEGNVGKILTPVQAQIKYVGSPTGKVVAMPQFLRIITGDAKTTTNGLANANAHWSCTGFENKVQLTEQYPICPQGSKVVRSFAFQSCWDGQNADSANHRTHVAFADANGNCQNGFKAIPQLTMRLVYDIAPPTIENGQVKNAYAVDGFPEQLHKPSTDHDDFIAITKNNLANKIANCVNRGQNCS
;
A
#
# COMPACT_ATOMS: atom_id res chain seq x y z
N MET A 1 -57.17 -57.46 29.53
CA MET A 1 -55.71 -57.25 29.53
C MET A 1 -55.31 -56.86 28.10
N GLY A 2 -55.26 -55.57 27.84
CA GLY A 2 -55.00 -55.04 26.49
C GLY A 2 -53.58 -54.56 26.36
N ARG A 3 -52.84 -55.02 25.37
CA ARG A 3 -51.55 -54.56 25.01
C ARG A 3 -51.65 -53.44 23.95
N ASN A 4 -51.32 -52.22 24.33
CA ASN A 4 -51.14 -51.09 23.41
C ASN A 4 -49.78 -51.14 22.74
N THR A 5 -49.74 -51.34 21.46
CA THR A 5 -48.55 -51.17 20.60
C THR A 5 -48.55 -49.75 20.02
N ARG A 6 -47.66 -48.88 20.52
CA ARG A 6 -47.38 -47.58 19.92
C ARG A 6 -46.46 -47.73 18.71
N LYS A 7 -46.97 -47.42 17.55
CA LYS A 7 -46.19 -47.22 16.30
C LYS A 7 -45.33 -45.96 16.45
N ARG A 8 -44.01 -46.11 16.30
CA ARG A 8 -43.07 -45.00 16.13
C ARG A 8 -43.25 -44.43 14.73
N ARG A 9 -43.55 -43.12 14.69
CA ARG A 9 -43.50 -42.34 13.46
C ARG A 9 -42.06 -41.79 13.31
N SER A 10 -41.43 -42.02 12.16
CA SER A 10 -40.18 -41.43 11.73
C SER A 10 -40.37 -39.93 11.45
N PRO A 11 -39.42 -39.05 11.78
CA PRO A 11 -39.53 -37.63 11.45
C PRO A 11 -39.25 -37.42 9.96
N LEU A 12 -40.17 -36.71 9.31
CA LEU A 12 -39.97 -36.16 7.98
C LEU A 12 -38.79 -35.20 7.99
N ALA A 13 -37.85 -35.39 7.10
CA ALA A 13 -36.81 -34.43 6.75
C ALA A 13 -37.46 -33.23 6.05
N ILE A 14 -37.56 -32.10 6.74
CA ILE A 14 -37.92 -30.83 6.15
C ILE A 14 -36.69 -30.29 5.45
N LYS A 15 -36.71 -30.31 4.12
CA LYS A 15 -35.76 -29.51 3.32
C LYS A 15 -36.13 -28.04 3.46
N VAL A 16 -35.38 -27.34 4.28
CA VAL A 16 -35.44 -25.88 4.33
C VAL A 16 -34.63 -25.35 3.16
N THR A 17 -35.28 -24.94 2.12
CA THR A 17 -34.72 -24.02 1.12
C THR A 17 -34.65 -22.66 1.77
N ALA A 18 -33.46 -22.26 2.20
CA ALA A 18 -33.20 -20.90 2.64
C ALA A 18 -33.24 -19.99 1.42
N ALA A 19 -34.37 -19.33 1.22
CA ALA A 19 -34.45 -18.15 0.39
C ALA A 19 -33.82 -17.01 1.21
N SER A 20 -32.64 -16.58 0.83
CA SER A 20 -31.95 -15.42 1.40
C SER A 20 -32.67 -14.16 0.96
N ALA A 21 -33.58 -13.66 1.76
CA ALA A 21 -34.03 -12.28 1.67
C ALA A 21 -32.95 -11.40 2.33
N ALA A 22 -32.13 -10.76 1.53
CA ALA A 22 -31.22 -9.72 1.97
C ALA A 22 -32.04 -8.49 2.35
N LEU A 23 -32.25 -8.30 3.63
CA LEU A 23 -32.74 -7.05 4.19
C LEU A 23 -31.55 -6.10 4.33
N ALA A 24 -31.58 -5.05 3.50
CA ALA A 24 -30.72 -3.90 3.63
C ALA A 24 -31.03 -3.16 4.94
N LEU A 25 -30.11 -3.23 5.89
CA LEU A 25 -29.98 -2.26 6.96
C LEU A 25 -28.53 -1.87 7.07
N GLY A 26 -28.28 -0.56 6.95
CA GLY A 26 -27.01 0.13 6.79
C GLY A 26 -25.88 -0.34 7.70
N GLY A 27 -24.74 -0.48 7.10
CA GLY A 27 -23.49 -0.87 7.72
C GLY A 27 -22.70 -1.79 6.81
N GLY A 28 -22.51 -1.39 5.55
CA GLY A 28 -21.78 -2.19 4.57
C GLY A 28 -20.27 -2.11 4.80
N GLY A 29 -19.74 -3.04 5.58
CA GLY A 29 -18.33 -3.37 5.51
C GLY A 29 -18.03 -4.06 4.20
N LEU A 30 -17.71 -3.29 3.15
CA LEU A 30 -17.18 -3.83 1.91
C LEU A 30 -15.74 -4.25 2.17
N ILE A 31 -15.52 -5.55 2.14
CA ILE A 31 -14.17 -6.12 2.13
C ILE A 31 -13.54 -5.72 0.79
N TRP A 32 -12.64 -4.76 0.86
CA TRP A 32 -11.85 -4.33 -0.27
C TRP A 32 -10.77 -5.37 -0.56
N ALA A 33 -10.99 -6.13 -1.59
CA ALA A 33 -9.95 -6.98 -2.14
C ALA A 33 -9.17 -6.15 -3.17
N ASN A 34 -7.98 -5.68 -2.83
CA ASN A 34 -7.05 -5.15 -3.81
C ASN A 34 -6.45 -6.34 -4.58
N PHE A 35 -6.92 -6.56 -5.80
CA PHE A 35 -6.37 -7.58 -6.67
C PHE A 35 -5.37 -6.95 -7.63
N TYR A 36 -4.12 -7.31 -7.48
CA TYR A 36 -3.10 -7.08 -8.48
C TYR A 36 -2.69 -8.43 -9.08
N ALA A 37 -2.46 -8.43 -10.38
CA ALA A 37 -2.07 -9.63 -11.09
C ALA A 37 -0.71 -10.13 -10.60
N SER A 38 -0.69 -11.19 -9.81
CA SER A 38 0.54 -11.92 -9.55
C SER A 38 0.97 -12.62 -10.83
N ALA A 39 2.17 -12.34 -11.32
CA ALA A 39 2.80 -13.15 -12.35
C ALA A 39 3.04 -14.54 -11.76
N HIS A 40 2.24 -15.52 -12.15
CA HIS A 40 2.53 -16.91 -11.84
C HIS A 40 3.65 -17.40 -12.73
N GLU A 41 4.76 -17.79 -12.13
CA GLU A 41 5.70 -18.71 -12.77
C GLU A 41 5.00 -20.05 -12.96
N SER A 42 4.73 -20.40 -14.21
CA SER A 42 4.26 -21.73 -14.57
C SER A 42 5.44 -22.70 -14.50
N ASN A 43 5.34 -23.69 -13.62
CA ASN A 43 6.17 -24.88 -13.71
C ASN A 43 5.89 -25.58 -15.04
N ASN A 44 6.93 -25.70 -15.86
CA ASN A 44 6.92 -26.48 -17.08
C ASN A 44 6.82 -27.97 -16.73
N ASP A 45 5.71 -28.58 -17.11
CA ASP A 45 5.71 -29.99 -17.43
C ASP A 45 5.49 -30.15 -18.94
N ALA A 46 6.49 -30.77 -19.54
CA ALA A 46 6.60 -31.03 -20.96
C ALA A 46 5.55 -32.03 -21.44
N TRP A 47 4.81 -31.72 -22.52
CA TRP A 47 4.55 -32.66 -23.61
C TRP A 47 4.14 -31.88 -24.87
N GLY A 48 4.77 -32.25 -25.97
CA GLY A 48 4.87 -31.53 -27.19
C GLY A 48 3.58 -31.34 -28.01
N GLY A 49 3.61 -30.32 -28.84
CA GLY A 49 2.61 -30.05 -29.86
C GLY A 49 2.79 -28.68 -30.49
N ASN A 50 3.52 -28.65 -31.60
CA ASN A 50 3.72 -27.52 -32.47
C ASN A 50 2.43 -26.79 -32.87
N ARG A 51 2.17 -25.59 -32.36
CA ARG A 51 1.29 -24.58 -32.98
C ARG A 51 1.76 -23.20 -32.56
N THR A 52 2.54 -22.54 -33.41
CA THR A 52 2.79 -21.11 -33.37
C THR A 52 1.49 -20.34 -33.61
N LYS A 53 0.75 -20.03 -32.53
CA LYS A 53 -0.13 -18.87 -32.46
C LYS A 53 0.60 -17.85 -31.61
N ALA A 54 0.87 -16.67 -32.18
CA ALA A 54 1.33 -15.55 -31.41
C ALA A 54 0.37 -15.37 -30.24
N ALA A 55 0.82 -15.66 -29.03
CA ALA A 55 0.04 -15.41 -27.83
C ALA A 55 -0.17 -13.89 -27.76
N ALA A 56 -1.43 -13.45 -27.73
CA ALA A 56 -1.73 -12.06 -27.46
C ALA A 56 -1.07 -11.69 -26.12
N ALA A 57 -0.28 -10.62 -26.13
CA ALA A 57 0.40 -10.14 -24.92
C ALA A 57 -0.67 -9.86 -23.85
N GLN A 58 -0.58 -10.54 -22.70
CA GLN A 58 -1.50 -10.32 -21.59
C GLN A 58 -1.28 -8.91 -21.04
N VAL A 59 -2.38 -8.19 -20.79
CA VAL A 59 -2.30 -6.89 -20.11
C VAL A 59 -1.94 -7.13 -18.65
N ALA A 60 -0.80 -6.57 -18.21
CA ALA A 60 -0.32 -6.69 -16.84
C ALA A 60 -0.82 -5.55 -15.95
N THR A 61 -1.07 -4.37 -16.51
CA THR A 61 -1.36 -3.17 -15.75
C THR A 61 -2.45 -2.33 -16.43
N ILE A 62 -3.36 -1.77 -15.61
CA ILE A 62 -4.33 -0.76 -16.03
C ILE A 62 -3.87 0.58 -15.48
N SER A 63 -3.57 1.54 -16.34
CA SER A 63 -3.22 2.90 -15.98
C SER A 63 -4.41 3.82 -16.27
N CYS A 64 -4.84 4.58 -15.26
CA CYS A 64 -5.92 5.57 -15.37
C CYS A 64 -5.37 6.94 -14.97
N PRO A 65 -5.79 8.03 -15.67
CA PRO A 65 -5.44 9.38 -15.25
C PRO A 65 -5.94 9.69 -13.84
N ASP A 66 -5.11 10.39 -13.07
CA ASP A 66 -5.48 10.85 -11.73
C ASP A 66 -6.39 12.08 -11.83
N VAL A 67 -7.61 11.93 -11.35
CA VAL A 67 -8.62 12.98 -11.35
C VAL A 67 -8.38 13.98 -10.21
N GLY A 68 -7.90 13.49 -9.07
CA GLY A 68 -7.64 14.32 -7.88
C GLY A 68 -6.67 15.47 -8.17
N GLN A 69 -5.62 15.21 -8.93
CA GLN A 69 -4.62 16.21 -9.31
C GLN A 69 -5.19 17.35 -10.18
N LYS A 70 -6.29 17.13 -10.89
CA LYS A 70 -6.94 18.14 -11.71
C LYS A 70 -7.95 18.98 -10.95
N LEU A 71 -8.36 18.55 -9.77
CA LEU A 71 -9.36 19.21 -8.93
C LEU A 71 -8.74 20.24 -7.97
N THR A 72 -8.02 21.22 -8.50
CA THR A 72 -7.25 22.20 -7.71
C THR A 72 -8.12 23.23 -6.97
N ASN A 73 -9.37 23.46 -7.40
CA ASN A 73 -10.25 24.50 -6.87
C ASN A 73 -11.65 23.96 -6.55
N VAL A 74 -11.73 22.94 -5.70
CA VAL A 74 -13.01 22.41 -5.23
C VAL A 74 -13.56 23.30 -4.11
N PRO A 75 -14.78 23.86 -4.27
CA PRO A 75 -15.42 24.64 -3.20
C PRO A 75 -15.56 23.80 -1.91
N ASP A 76 -15.38 24.41 -0.75
CA ASP A 76 -15.43 23.72 0.55
C ASP A 76 -16.72 22.91 0.74
N LYS A 77 -17.87 23.44 0.27
CA LYS A 77 -19.17 22.76 0.37
C LYS A 77 -19.28 21.50 -0.49
N ALA A 78 -18.45 21.35 -1.53
CA ALA A 78 -18.45 20.19 -2.42
C ALA A 78 -17.37 19.17 -2.04
N ARG A 79 -16.40 19.51 -1.17
CA ARG A 79 -15.21 18.68 -0.92
C ARG A 79 -15.55 17.25 -0.44
N THR A 80 -16.51 17.13 0.47
CA THR A 80 -16.90 15.80 1.00
C THR A 80 -17.52 14.92 -0.08
N ASP A 81 -18.42 15.49 -0.89
CA ASP A 81 -19.10 14.75 -1.95
C ASP A 81 -18.12 14.37 -3.07
N VAL A 82 -17.25 15.31 -3.46
CA VAL A 82 -16.17 15.07 -4.43
C VAL A 82 -15.18 14.01 -3.94
N ALA A 83 -14.81 14.04 -2.67
CA ALA A 83 -13.94 13.00 -2.08
C ALA A 83 -14.60 11.61 -2.13
N GLY A 84 -15.91 11.53 -1.89
CA GLY A 84 -16.68 10.31 -2.05
C GLY A 84 -16.66 9.78 -3.48
N GLU A 85 -16.77 10.66 -4.47
CA GLU A 85 -16.71 10.27 -5.89
C GLU A 85 -15.29 9.86 -6.33
N LEU A 86 -14.25 10.51 -5.84
CA LEU A 86 -12.86 10.08 -6.07
C LEU A 86 -12.63 8.67 -5.52
N SER A 87 -13.13 8.39 -4.33
CA SER A 87 -13.11 7.04 -3.76
C SER A 87 -13.84 6.00 -4.63
N ASN A 88 -14.95 6.41 -5.27
CA ASN A 88 -15.66 5.55 -6.22
C ASN A 88 -14.83 5.26 -7.49
N LEU A 89 -14.02 6.22 -7.98
CA LEU A 89 -13.08 6.00 -9.10
C LEU A 89 -12.04 4.92 -8.76
N ASP A 90 -11.45 4.98 -7.57
CA ASP A 90 -10.47 3.99 -7.11
C ASP A 90 -11.08 2.60 -7.00
N ARG A 91 -12.31 2.51 -6.46
CA ARG A 91 -13.04 1.25 -6.40
C ARG A 91 -13.24 0.63 -7.78
N GLN A 92 -13.57 1.43 -8.78
CA GLN A 92 -13.76 0.93 -10.15
C GLN A 92 -12.46 0.39 -10.75
N ILE A 93 -11.33 1.02 -10.47
CA ILE A 93 -10.02 0.51 -10.90
C ILE A 93 -9.74 -0.84 -10.23
N THR A 94 -10.01 -0.96 -8.93
CA THR A 94 -9.86 -2.22 -8.18
C THR A 94 -10.73 -3.34 -8.79
N GLU A 95 -12.00 -3.06 -9.09
CA GLU A 95 -12.91 -4.02 -9.75
C GLU A 95 -12.41 -4.43 -11.14
N ALA A 96 -11.81 -3.49 -11.89
CA ALA A 96 -11.23 -3.77 -13.20
C ALA A 96 -10.02 -4.70 -13.09
N TYR A 97 -9.15 -4.51 -12.10
CA TYR A 97 -8.05 -5.43 -11.81
C TYR A 97 -8.53 -6.82 -11.38
N GLN A 98 -9.58 -6.90 -10.55
CA GLN A 98 -10.20 -8.18 -10.20
C GLN A 98 -10.66 -8.94 -11.45
N ARG A 99 -11.32 -8.22 -12.36
CA ARG A 99 -11.79 -8.80 -13.61
C ARG A 99 -10.63 -9.23 -14.51
N LEU A 100 -9.56 -8.42 -14.56
CA LEU A 100 -8.33 -8.78 -15.28
C LEU A 100 -7.72 -10.08 -14.73
N ALA A 101 -7.63 -10.23 -13.42
CA ALA A 101 -7.06 -11.41 -12.75
C ALA A 101 -7.90 -12.67 -12.95
N THR A 102 -9.24 -12.56 -12.91
CA THR A 102 -10.16 -13.72 -12.98
C THR A 102 -10.49 -14.16 -14.40
N THR A 103 -10.11 -13.41 -15.42
CA THR A 103 -10.48 -13.68 -16.83
C THR A 103 -9.29 -14.04 -17.73
N ARG A 104 -8.19 -14.51 -17.18
CA ARG A 104 -6.94 -14.83 -17.91
C ARG A 104 -7.18 -15.78 -19.10
N ASP A 105 -7.98 -16.82 -18.91
CA ASP A 105 -8.31 -17.77 -19.97
C ASP A 105 -9.10 -17.13 -21.12
N ALA A 106 -9.94 -16.14 -20.84
CA ALA A 106 -10.65 -15.38 -21.87
C ALA A 106 -9.69 -14.46 -22.64
N GLN A 107 -8.74 -13.83 -21.93
CA GLN A 107 -7.72 -12.96 -22.53
C GLN A 107 -6.81 -13.72 -23.50
N THR A 108 -6.50 -14.99 -23.24
CA THR A 108 -5.71 -15.81 -24.16
C THR A 108 -6.47 -16.23 -25.42
N ARG A 109 -7.82 -16.27 -25.37
CA ARG A 109 -8.68 -16.66 -26.49
C ARG A 109 -9.11 -15.48 -27.36
N ASP A 110 -9.21 -14.30 -26.78
CA ASP A 110 -9.66 -13.07 -27.45
C ASP A 110 -8.69 -11.94 -27.15
N ALA A 111 -7.93 -11.52 -28.17
CA ALA A 111 -6.97 -10.42 -28.06
C ALA A 111 -7.62 -9.07 -27.69
N ASN A 112 -8.90 -8.89 -27.99
CA ASN A 112 -9.65 -7.67 -27.69
C ASN A 112 -10.45 -7.77 -26.37
N PHE A 113 -10.36 -8.88 -25.66
CA PHE A 113 -11.14 -9.11 -24.44
C PHE A 113 -10.92 -8.00 -23.41
N VAL A 114 -9.66 -7.64 -23.14
CA VAL A 114 -9.34 -6.62 -22.15
C VAL A 114 -9.92 -5.27 -22.56
N GLN A 115 -9.75 -4.90 -23.83
CA GLN A 115 -10.30 -3.63 -24.33
C GLN A 115 -11.81 -3.58 -24.21
N ASN A 116 -12.50 -4.63 -24.69
CA ASN A 116 -13.96 -4.61 -24.81
C ASN A 116 -14.68 -4.94 -23.48
N SER A 117 -14.10 -5.84 -22.67
CA SER A 117 -14.78 -6.36 -21.48
C SER A 117 -14.30 -5.73 -20.17
N ILE A 118 -13.18 -5.02 -20.18
CA ILE A 118 -12.59 -4.40 -18.97
C ILE A 118 -12.43 -2.89 -19.14
N LEU A 119 -11.62 -2.45 -20.12
CA LEU A 119 -11.27 -1.03 -20.26
C LEU A 119 -12.44 -0.16 -20.71
N GLN A 120 -13.21 -0.60 -21.69
CA GLN A 120 -14.36 0.16 -22.16
C GLN A 120 -15.46 0.30 -21.09
N PRO A 121 -15.88 -0.77 -20.39
CA PRO A 121 -16.81 -0.63 -19.28
C PRO A 121 -16.26 0.19 -18.10
N LEU A 122 -14.94 0.16 -17.86
CA LEU A 122 -14.29 1.01 -16.87
C LEU A 122 -14.40 2.48 -17.26
N LYS A 123 -14.06 2.83 -18.50
CA LYS A 123 -14.20 4.18 -19.04
C LYS A 123 -15.62 4.72 -18.86
N ASP A 124 -16.63 3.95 -19.27
CA ASP A 124 -18.03 4.37 -19.20
C ASP A 124 -18.48 4.64 -17.74
N ARG A 125 -18.05 3.81 -16.81
CA ARG A 125 -18.31 3.99 -15.39
C ARG A 125 -17.57 5.20 -14.81
N ARG A 126 -16.30 5.40 -15.19
CA ARG A 126 -15.52 6.57 -14.79
C ARG A 126 -16.16 7.86 -15.30
N GLN A 127 -16.64 7.89 -16.55
CA GLN A 127 -17.34 9.06 -17.11
C GLN A 127 -18.53 9.47 -16.24
N ASN A 128 -19.35 8.51 -15.82
CA ASN A 128 -20.49 8.79 -14.95
C ASN A 128 -20.08 9.41 -13.60
N ILE A 129 -18.92 9.03 -13.06
CA ILE A 129 -18.40 9.63 -11.81
C ILE A 129 -17.89 11.04 -12.08
N LEU A 130 -17.16 11.26 -13.17
CA LEU A 130 -16.66 12.58 -13.55
C LEU A 130 -17.82 13.57 -13.76
N ASP A 131 -18.91 13.13 -14.35
CA ASP A 131 -20.13 13.93 -14.50
C ASP A 131 -20.75 14.28 -13.14
N ARG A 132 -20.74 13.37 -12.17
CA ARG A 132 -21.18 13.67 -10.80
C ARG A 132 -20.26 14.65 -10.10
N ILE A 133 -18.93 14.49 -10.22
CA ILE A 133 -17.96 15.45 -9.67
C ILE A 133 -18.23 16.86 -10.23
N LYS A 134 -18.45 17.00 -11.54
CA LYS A 134 -18.83 18.29 -12.14
C LYS A 134 -20.12 18.85 -11.53
N LEU A 135 -21.13 17.99 -11.38
CA LEU A 135 -22.41 18.39 -10.82
C LEU A 135 -22.26 18.87 -9.37
N GLU A 136 -21.50 18.16 -8.53
CA GLU A 136 -21.27 18.54 -7.13
C GLU A 136 -20.56 19.91 -7.01
N ILE A 137 -19.56 20.16 -7.89
CA ILE A 137 -18.85 21.43 -7.92
C ILE A 137 -19.78 22.57 -8.40
N THR A 138 -20.52 22.36 -9.47
CA THR A 138 -21.37 23.40 -10.08
C THR A 138 -22.59 23.71 -9.23
N ARG A 139 -23.17 22.73 -8.54
CA ARG A 139 -24.32 22.90 -7.64
C ARG A 139 -24.06 23.90 -6.51
N VAL A 140 -22.81 24.03 -6.08
CA VAL A 140 -22.41 24.99 -5.03
C VAL A 140 -21.81 26.27 -5.59
N GLY A 141 -21.93 26.50 -6.90
CA GLY A 141 -21.45 27.72 -7.58
C GLY A 141 -19.99 27.70 -7.98
N GLY A 142 -19.31 26.55 -7.92
CA GLY A 142 -17.95 26.37 -8.40
C GLY A 142 -17.87 26.14 -9.90
N THR A 143 -16.66 26.18 -10.44
CA THR A 143 -16.37 25.86 -11.85
C THR A 143 -15.53 24.59 -11.90
N ALA A 144 -16.06 23.54 -12.53
CA ALA A 144 -15.32 22.30 -12.74
C ALA A 144 -14.30 22.47 -13.88
N PRO A 145 -13.13 21.82 -13.83
CA PRO A 145 -12.17 21.81 -14.94
C PRO A 145 -12.82 21.27 -16.24
N GLY A 146 -12.58 21.96 -17.35
CA GLY A 146 -13.21 21.63 -18.65
C GLY A 146 -12.70 20.33 -19.29
N ASP A 147 -11.54 19.83 -18.86
CA ASP A 147 -10.86 18.64 -19.39
C ASP A 147 -11.14 17.35 -18.60
N LEU A 148 -12.00 17.41 -17.57
CA LEU A 148 -12.30 16.24 -16.71
C LEU A 148 -12.76 15.02 -17.51
N ASP A 149 -13.52 15.20 -18.58
CA ASP A 149 -14.02 14.07 -19.40
C ASP A 149 -12.90 13.25 -20.03
N THR A 150 -11.78 13.89 -20.32
CA THR A 150 -10.61 13.20 -20.90
C THR A 150 -9.99 12.19 -19.93
N LEU A 151 -10.22 12.36 -18.62
CA LEU A 151 -9.67 11.54 -17.55
C LEU A 151 -10.45 10.21 -17.33
N ALA A 152 -11.52 9.99 -18.09
CA ALA A 152 -12.24 8.72 -18.07
C ALA A 152 -11.43 7.58 -18.69
N ASN A 153 -10.54 7.88 -19.64
CA ASN A 153 -9.83 6.88 -20.42
C ASN A 153 -8.71 6.23 -19.61
N CYS A 154 -8.79 4.91 -19.46
CA CYS A 154 -7.71 4.09 -18.91
C CYS A 154 -7.04 3.29 -20.03
N THR A 155 -5.77 2.97 -19.88
CA THR A 155 -4.97 2.19 -20.82
C THR A 155 -4.49 0.90 -20.15
N GLY A 156 -4.39 -0.18 -20.94
CA GLY A 156 -3.78 -1.43 -20.51
C GLY A 156 -2.35 -1.52 -21.03
N THR A 157 -1.40 -1.79 -20.15
CA THR A 157 0.01 -2.02 -20.54
C THR A 157 0.27 -3.52 -20.55
N PRO A 158 0.82 -4.08 -21.67
CA PRO A 158 1.21 -5.48 -21.73
C PRO A 158 2.30 -5.80 -20.70
N ALA A 159 2.29 -7.05 -20.20
CA ALA A 159 3.43 -7.58 -19.47
C ALA A 159 4.64 -7.65 -20.40
N ASP A 160 5.77 -7.07 -20.00
CA ASP A 160 6.99 -7.18 -20.75
C ASP A 160 7.41 -8.66 -20.84
N GLN A 161 7.40 -9.20 -22.05
CA GLN A 161 7.87 -10.56 -22.35
C GLN A 161 9.41 -10.62 -22.46
N THR A 162 10.12 -9.67 -21.92
CA THR A 162 11.58 -9.69 -21.90
C THR A 162 12.08 -10.37 -20.64
N ASN A 163 12.11 -11.71 -20.65
CA ASN A 163 13.13 -12.56 -20.04
C ASN A 163 12.67 -14.01 -19.86
N ALA A 164 12.24 -14.64 -20.98
CA ALA A 164 12.25 -16.10 -21.07
C ALA A 164 12.99 -16.47 -22.36
N GLY A 165 14.30 -16.34 -22.36
CA GLY A 165 15.15 -16.72 -23.48
C GLY A 165 16.53 -17.06 -22.97
N GLY A 166 16.68 -18.36 -22.61
CA GLY A 166 17.92 -18.94 -22.17
C GLY A 166 19.07 -18.79 -23.16
N GLN A 167 20.24 -18.81 -22.61
CA GLN A 167 21.49 -19.14 -23.25
C GLN A 167 21.37 -20.34 -24.18
N GLN A 168 21.72 -20.16 -25.43
CA GLN A 168 22.31 -21.20 -26.23
C GLN A 168 23.49 -20.65 -27.00
N GLY A 169 24.61 -21.26 -26.72
CA GLY A 169 25.92 -20.99 -27.30
C GLY A 169 26.03 -21.37 -28.75
N GLY A 170 26.99 -20.72 -29.34
CA GLY A 170 27.72 -20.77 -30.52
C GLY A 170 27.47 -21.84 -31.60
N GLN A 171 27.53 -21.44 -32.81
CA GLN A 171 28.61 -21.75 -33.78
C GLN A 171 28.24 -21.34 -35.20
N ASN A 172 29.16 -20.58 -35.78
CA ASN A 172 29.63 -20.57 -37.17
C ASN A 172 28.72 -20.76 -38.37
N GLY A 173 28.88 -19.83 -39.31
CA GLY A 173 28.76 -20.14 -40.72
C GLY A 173 28.32 -18.98 -41.61
N GLY A 174 29.24 -18.21 -42.11
CA GLY A 174 29.63 -17.72 -43.38
C GLY A 174 28.60 -17.41 -44.48
N GLY A 175 28.82 -16.28 -45.16
CA GLY A 175 28.37 -16.09 -46.55
C GLY A 175 27.69 -14.75 -46.81
N GLN A 176 28.45 -13.69 -47.13
CA GLN A 176 28.47 -12.92 -48.40
C GLN A 176 27.09 -12.67 -49.06
N GLN A 177 26.70 -11.52 -49.54
CA GLN A 177 27.31 -10.41 -50.24
C GLN A 177 26.23 -9.39 -50.62
N GLN A 178 26.67 -8.13 -50.70
CA GLN A 178 26.38 -7.08 -51.70
C GLN A 178 24.98 -6.52 -51.78
N GLY A 179 24.80 -5.27 -51.88
CA GLY A 179 25.47 -4.04 -52.30
C GLY A 179 24.43 -2.95 -52.28
N GLY A 180 24.77 -1.76 -51.98
CA GLY A 180 25.19 -0.75 -52.88
C GLY A 180 24.34 0.47 -52.82
N GLY A 181 24.97 1.62 -52.66
CA GLY A 181 24.64 2.89 -53.26
C GLY A 181 24.12 3.98 -52.29
N GLN A 182 25.02 4.84 -51.74
CA GLN A 182 25.38 6.18 -52.22
C GLN A 182 24.19 7.16 -52.25
N GLN A 183 24.24 8.35 -51.78
CA GLN A 183 25.17 9.40 -51.46
C GLN A 183 24.44 10.70 -51.16
N GLN A 184 25.07 11.51 -50.38
CA GLN A 184 25.22 12.96 -50.37
C GLN A 184 24.09 13.77 -49.77
N GLY A 185 24.30 14.70 -48.88
CA GLY A 185 25.42 15.62 -48.67
C GLY A 185 24.82 17.03 -48.56
N GLY A 186 25.23 17.83 -47.61
CA GLY A 186 24.86 19.23 -47.61
C GLY A 186 25.01 19.90 -46.24
N GLN A 187 26.22 20.39 -46.01
CA GLN A 187 26.59 21.42 -45.02
C GLN A 187 25.89 22.75 -45.32
N ASN A 188 25.59 23.57 -44.31
CA ASN A 188 26.29 24.80 -43.96
C ASN A 188 25.48 25.65 -42.97
N ASN A 189 26.12 25.95 -41.88
CA ASN A 189 26.62 27.27 -41.47
C ASN A 189 25.61 28.42 -41.24
N GLY A 190 25.62 28.87 -40.01
CA GLY A 190 26.24 30.14 -39.68
C GLY A 190 25.27 31.23 -39.23
N GLY A 191 25.56 31.85 -38.12
CA GLY A 191 25.09 33.18 -37.86
C GLY A 191 24.81 33.49 -36.38
N GLN A 192 25.85 33.88 -35.66
CA GLN A 192 25.78 34.72 -34.47
C GLN A 192 25.09 36.05 -34.77
N GLN A 193 24.33 36.60 -33.83
CA GLN A 193 24.61 37.95 -33.34
C GLN A 193 23.83 38.33 -32.10
N GLN A 194 24.56 38.95 -31.23
CA GLN A 194 24.26 39.66 -29.99
C GLN A 194 23.35 40.86 -30.12
N GLY A 195 22.80 41.26 -28.97
CA GLY A 195 22.31 42.59 -28.64
C GLY A 195 21.20 42.47 -27.59
N GLY A 196 21.34 42.80 -26.37
CA GLY A 196 21.89 43.96 -25.71
C GLY A 196 20.76 44.97 -25.44
N GLY A 197 20.29 45.09 -24.20
CA GLY A 197 19.34 46.15 -23.86
C GLY A 197 18.81 46.00 -22.42
N GLN A 198 19.49 46.68 -21.49
CA GLN A 198 19.03 47.04 -20.15
C GLN A 198 17.94 48.09 -20.21
N GLN A 199 16.99 48.09 -19.28
CA GLN A 199 16.68 49.17 -18.29
C GLN A 199 15.30 48.95 -17.69
N GLN A 200 15.28 48.81 -16.39
CA GLN A 200 14.87 49.77 -15.34
C GLN A 200 13.35 50.02 -15.17
N GLY A 201 12.89 49.63 -13.98
CA GLY A 201 12.31 50.59 -13.04
C GLY A 201 10.82 50.77 -13.04
N GLY A 202 10.16 50.41 -12.00
CA GLY A 202 8.80 50.82 -11.70
C GLY A 202 8.25 50.20 -10.43
N GLN A 203 8.63 50.79 -9.27
CA GLN A 203 7.85 50.65 -8.05
C GLN A 203 6.50 51.33 -8.24
N ASN A 204 5.42 50.68 -7.81
CA ASN A 204 4.30 51.39 -7.25
C ASN A 204 3.57 50.58 -6.17
N ASN A 205 3.47 51.24 -5.07
CA ASN A 205 2.71 50.94 -3.88
C ASN A 205 1.21 50.90 -4.07
N GLY A 206 0.53 50.15 -3.21
CA GLY A 206 -0.71 50.61 -2.61
C GLY A 206 -1.95 49.83 -3.00
N GLY A 207 -2.54 49.15 -2.02
CA GLY A 207 -3.92 48.68 -2.12
C GLY A 207 -4.24 47.62 -1.07
N GLN A 208 -4.27 48.00 0.20
CA GLN A 208 -5.03 47.22 1.20
C GLN A 208 -6.51 47.29 0.84
N GLN A 209 -7.12 46.15 0.58
CA GLN A 209 -8.56 45.98 0.77
C GLN A 209 -8.78 44.82 1.74
N GLN A 210 -9.16 45.20 2.95
CA GLN A 210 -9.83 44.33 3.91
C GLN A 210 -11.17 43.90 3.29
N GLY A 211 -11.26 42.63 2.99
CA GLY A 211 -12.51 41.93 2.72
C GLY A 211 -12.68 40.86 3.79
N GLY A 212 -13.57 41.08 4.75
CA GLY A 212 -13.95 40.08 5.75
C GLY A 212 -14.59 38.89 5.07
N GLY A 213 -13.85 37.79 5.01
CA GLY A 213 -14.32 36.46 4.66
C GLY A 213 -14.27 35.59 5.90
N GLN A 214 -15.41 35.04 6.28
CA GLN A 214 -15.57 34.07 7.36
C GLN A 214 -14.52 32.96 7.22
N GLN A 215 -13.78 32.76 8.30
CA GLN A 215 -12.85 31.67 8.49
C GLN A 215 -13.57 30.31 8.37
N GLY A 216 -13.54 29.72 7.19
CA GLY A 216 -13.59 28.29 7.08
C GLY A 216 -12.34 27.75 7.75
N GLY A 217 -12.49 26.95 8.80
CA GLY A 217 -11.39 26.40 9.58
C GLY A 217 -10.32 25.82 8.67
N ALA A 218 -9.10 26.34 8.77
CA ALA A 218 -7.96 25.81 8.05
C ALA A 218 -7.83 24.32 8.40
N ILE A 219 -8.00 23.46 7.41
CA ILE A 219 -7.72 22.05 7.53
C ILE A 219 -6.22 21.95 7.76
N GLY A 220 -5.84 21.48 8.96
CA GLY A 220 -4.58 21.66 9.61
C GLY A 220 -3.31 21.30 8.86
N GLY A 221 -2.23 21.74 9.42
CA GLY A 221 -0.88 21.44 9.00
C GLY A 221 -0.45 22.11 7.71
N GLN A 222 0.82 21.98 7.38
CA GLN A 222 1.42 22.50 6.15
C GLN A 222 0.86 21.83 4.89
N ALA A 223 0.42 20.57 5.00
CA ALA A 223 -0.14 19.79 3.91
C ALA A 223 -1.49 20.33 3.38
N GLY A 224 -2.22 21.11 4.17
CA GLY A 224 -3.56 21.57 3.78
C GLY A 224 -4.66 20.51 3.81
N ASN A 225 -4.30 19.23 3.73
CA ASN A 225 -5.19 18.05 3.83
C ASN A 225 -5.02 17.26 5.13
N GLY A 226 -4.45 17.85 6.16
CA GLY A 226 -4.28 17.27 7.49
C GLY A 226 -2.81 17.16 7.92
N PRO A 227 -2.54 16.64 9.11
CA PRO A 227 -3.51 16.29 10.16
C PRO A 227 -4.12 17.52 10.86
N VAL A 228 -5.26 17.33 11.50
CA VAL A 228 -5.96 18.39 12.27
C VAL A 228 -5.82 18.17 13.76
N ALA A 229 -6.22 19.16 14.59
CA ALA A 229 -6.10 19.08 16.04
C ALA A 229 -6.80 17.84 16.66
N ALA A 230 -7.91 17.40 16.08
CA ALA A 230 -8.64 16.20 16.51
C ALA A 230 -7.87 14.90 16.29
N ASP A 231 -6.86 14.91 15.40
CA ASP A 231 -6.00 13.76 15.14
C ASP A 231 -4.91 13.58 16.19
N PHE A 232 -4.83 14.45 17.19
CA PHE A 232 -3.82 14.39 18.24
C PHE A 232 -4.45 14.26 19.63
N VAL A 233 -3.79 13.52 20.51
CA VAL A 233 -4.18 13.39 21.91
C VAL A 233 -2.95 13.41 22.82
N ASP A 234 -3.03 14.12 23.93
CA ASP A 234 -2.05 14.02 25.02
C ASP A 234 -2.09 12.59 25.58
N ILE A 235 -0.99 11.83 25.40
CA ILE A 235 -0.95 10.41 25.79
C ILE A 235 -1.23 10.21 27.29
N THR A 236 -0.95 11.21 28.12
CA THR A 236 -1.19 11.13 29.57
C THR A 236 -2.68 11.19 29.93
N LYS A 237 -3.52 11.70 29.01
CA LYS A 237 -4.96 11.83 29.15
C LYS A 237 -5.72 10.71 28.42
N ALA A 238 -5.03 9.95 27.59
CA ALA A 238 -5.63 8.85 26.84
C ALA A 238 -5.97 7.69 27.79
N GLN A 239 -7.12 7.04 27.53
CA GLN A 239 -7.53 5.89 28.31
C GLN A 239 -6.66 4.66 28.02
N ALA A 240 -6.36 3.89 29.07
CA ALA A 240 -5.67 2.61 28.91
C ALA A 240 -6.53 1.64 28.10
N ASN A 241 -5.95 1.08 27.03
CA ASN A 241 -6.67 0.20 26.10
C ASN A 241 -5.92 -1.08 25.73
N VAL A 242 -4.72 -1.29 26.29
CA VAL A 242 -3.91 -2.48 25.99
C VAL A 242 -4.51 -3.69 26.66
N LYS A 243 -4.87 -4.69 25.85
CA LYS A 243 -5.42 -5.96 26.33
C LYS A 243 -4.31 -6.90 26.79
N ALA A 244 -4.62 -7.75 27.78
CA ALA A 244 -3.72 -8.79 28.23
C ALA A 244 -3.42 -9.79 27.08
N LYS A 245 -2.15 -10.17 26.95
CA LYS A 245 -1.74 -11.20 25.99
C LYS A 245 -2.30 -12.56 26.39
N PRO A 246 -2.56 -13.46 25.42
CA PRO A 246 -2.93 -14.84 25.71
C PRO A 246 -1.90 -15.53 26.59
N ARG A 247 -2.37 -16.41 27.51
CA ARG A 247 -1.47 -17.21 28.33
C ARG A 247 -0.76 -18.26 27.47
N ASN A 248 0.53 -18.43 27.71
CA ASN A 248 1.30 -19.47 27.03
C ASN A 248 0.85 -20.87 27.45
N ALA A 249 0.49 -21.69 26.46
CA ALA A 249 0.28 -23.12 26.64
C ALA A 249 1.60 -23.85 26.97
N ARG A 250 1.50 -25.11 27.40
CA ARG A 250 2.67 -25.93 27.75
C ARG A 250 3.66 -26.08 26.58
N ASN A 251 3.14 -26.21 25.35
CA ASN A 251 3.91 -26.41 24.13
C ASN A 251 4.11 -25.10 23.31
N ALA A 252 3.84 -23.93 23.89
CA ALA A 252 4.03 -22.63 23.26
C ALA A 252 5.46 -22.44 22.72
N SER A 253 5.57 -21.63 21.68
CA SER A 253 6.84 -21.07 21.19
C SER A 253 7.11 -19.77 21.94
N LYS A 254 8.05 -19.76 22.87
CA LYS A 254 8.27 -18.61 23.77
C LYS A 254 9.50 -17.78 23.42
N GLY A 255 10.24 -18.17 22.38
CA GLY A 255 11.46 -17.49 21.97
C GLY A 255 11.19 -16.28 21.07
N THR A 256 12.25 -15.55 20.81
CA THR A 256 12.26 -14.41 19.89
C THR A 256 13.49 -14.48 19.00
N PHE A 257 13.34 -14.01 17.76
CA PHE A 257 14.49 -13.77 16.88
C PHE A 257 14.48 -12.29 16.48
N THR A 258 15.61 -11.61 16.69
CA THR A 258 15.76 -10.19 16.35
C THR A 258 16.61 -10.05 15.10
N THR A 259 16.09 -9.40 14.07
CA THR A 259 16.90 -8.97 12.92
C THR A 259 17.25 -7.50 13.06
N ARG A 260 18.47 -7.12 12.67
CA ARG A 260 18.98 -5.74 12.78
C ARG A 260 19.27 -5.23 11.39
N CYS A 261 18.31 -4.50 10.82
CA CYS A 261 18.38 -4.01 9.45
C CYS A 261 18.62 -2.49 9.34
N GLY A 262 18.77 -1.81 10.49
CA GLY A 262 18.99 -0.36 10.54
C GLY A 262 17.68 0.43 10.59
N VAL A 263 17.80 1.72 10.34
CA VAL A 263 16.71 2.72 10.39
C VAL A 263 16.62 3.52 9.09
N ASN A 264 17.05 2.95 7.98
CA ASN A 264 17.12 3.60 6.66
C ASN A 264 18.07 4.82 6.61
N THR A 265 19.23 4.76 7.29
CA THR A 265 20.21 5.85 7.27
C THR A 265 20.79 6.13 5.87
N ASN A 266 20.74 5.17 4.97
CA ASN A 266 21.14 5.31 3.57
C ASN A 266 20.05 5.94 2.68
N LYS A 267 18.92 6.35 3.26
CA LYS A 267 17.80 7.03 2.58
C LYS A 267 17.31 6.27 1.35
N ASN A 268 17.14 4.96 1.50
CA ASN A 268 16.50 4.13 0.49
C ASN A 268 14.99 4.37 0.54
N HIS A 269 14.53 5.34 -0.23
CA HIS A 269 13.14 5.74 -0.33
C HIS A 269 12.64 5.52 -1.75
N ASN A 270 11.40 5.08 -1.89
CA ASN A 270 10.67 5.16 -3.14
C ASN A 270 9.15 5.22 -2.88
N THR A 271 8.40 5.55 -3.91
CA THR A 271 6.94 5.69 -3.89
C THR A 271 6.24 4.49 -4.54
N ASP A 272 6.99 3.43 -4.75
CA ASP A 272 6.49 2.20 -5.35
C ASP A 272 5.94 1.27 -4.25
N ASN A 273 5.03 0.39 -4.61
CA ASN A 273 4.64 -0.73 -3.77
C ASN A 273 4.59 -2.01 -4.60
N VAL A 274 5.65 -2.79 -4.54
CA VAL A 274 5.81 -4.01 -5.34
C VAL A 274 4.84 -5.14 -4.94
N ILE A 275 4.19 -5.05 -3.79
CA ILE A 275 3.13 -5.98 -3.39
C ILE A 275 1.81 -5.55 -4.04
N VAL A 276 1.40 -4.31 -3.78
CA VAL A 276 0.05 -3.82 -4.14
C VAL A 276 -0.03 -3.40 -5.61
N ALA A 277 1.03 -2.82 -6.15
CA ALA A 277 1.08 -2.26 -7.50
C ALA A 277 2.35 -2.67 -8.27
N PRO A 278 2.61 -3.98 -8.45
CA PRO A 278 3.80 -4.44 -9.18
C PRO A 278 3.79 -3.90 -10.62
N GLY A 279 4.91 -3.35 -11.06
CA GLY A 279 5.07 -2.77 -12.39
C GLY A 279 4.55 -1.33 -12.54
N VAL A 280 4.07 -0.70 -11.46
CA VAL A 280 3.52 0.66 -11.48
C VAL A 280 4.41 1.58 -10.66
N LYS A 281 5.07 2.54 -11.33
CA LYS A 281 5.80 3.61 -10.64
C LYS A 281 4.84 4.49 -9.86
N ASN A 282 5.29 4.96 -8.71
CA ASN A 282 4.46 5.77 -7.80
C ASN A 282 3.13 5.09 -7.42
N GLY A 283 3.10 3.75 -7.38
CA GLY A 283 1.89 2.99 -7.08
C GLY A 283 1.39 3.16 -5.65
N ALA A 284 2.22 3.67 -4.75
CA ALA A 284 1.84 3.98 -3.37
C ALA A 284 1.32 5.41 -3.19
N HIS A 285 1.62 6.34 -4.10
CA HIS A 285 1.29 7.78 -3.98
C HIS A 285 1.83 8.43 -2.69
N HIS A 286 2.78 7.79 -2.04
CA HIS A 286 3.49 8.28 -0.84
C HIS A 286 4.84 7.59 -0.73
N LEU A 287 5.72 8.18 0.05
CA LEU A 287 7.09 7.70 0.18
C LEU A 287 7.18 6.63 1.28
N HIS A 288 7.91 5.56 1.00
CA HIS A 288 8.25 4.53 1.98
C HIS A 288 9.72 4.57 2.37
N ASP A 289 10.01 4.27 3.64
CA ASP A 289 11.31 3.84 4.14
C ASP A 289 11.50 2.35 3.88
N TYR A 290 12.67 1.93 3.35
CA TYR A 290 13.01 0.54 3.10
C TYR A 290 14.24 0.11 3.90
N VAL A 291 14.13 -0.96 4.66
CA VAL A 291 15.27 -1.67 5.26
C VAL A 291 15.25 -3.15 4.90
N GLY A 292 16.38 -3.81 5.00
CA GLY A 292 16.57 -5.15 4.50
C GLY A 292 17.00 -5.12 3.03
N ASN A 293 16.22 -5.65 2.13
CA ASN A 293 16.54 -5.70 0.70
C ASN A 293 16.80 -4.32 0.11
N GLN A 294 17.86 -4.18 -0.66
CA GLN A 294 18.29 -2.90 -1.22
C GLN A 294 17.90 -2.72 -2.70
N LYS A 295 17.15 -3.68 -3.27
CA LYS A 295 16.67 -3.63 -4.65
C LYS A 295 15.17 -3.82 -4.70
N ILE A 296 14.46 -2.88 -4.07
CA ILE A 296 13.00 -2.83 -4.07
C ILE A 296 12.57 -1.62 -4.90
N ASP A 297 11.83 -1.88 -5.96
CA ASP A 297 11.11 -0.92 -6.77
C ASP A 297 9.88 -1.58 -7.39
N ALA A 298 9.09 -0.85 -8.16
CA ALA A 298 7.88 -1.35 -8.79
C ALA A 298 8.11 -2.57 -9.70
N PHE A 299 9.31 -2.72 -10.27
CA PHE A 299 9.66 -3.75 -11.26
C PHE A 299 10.45 -4.91 -10.66
N ALA A 300 10.72 -4.86 -9.36
CA ALA A 300 11.49 -5.90 -8.70
C ALA A 300 10.74 -7.24 -8.72
N SER A 301 11.44 -8.29 -9.16
CA SER A 301 10.97 -9.68 -9.17
C SER A 301 11.59 -10.48 -8.03
N ASN A 302 11.12 -11.71 -7.84
CA ASN A 302 11.73 -12.64 -6.89
C ASN A 302 13.24 -12.84 -7.15
N ASP A 303 13.65 -12.88 -8.42
CA ASP A 303 15.07 -12.99 -8.78
C ASP A 303 15.84 -11.71 -8.44
N THR A 304 15.26 -10.53 -8.69
CA THR A 304 15.83 -9.24 -8.29
C THR A 304 16.07 -9.21 -6.78
N PHE A 305 15.11 -9.67 -5.99
CA PHE A 305 15.25 -9.74 -4.53
C PHE A 305 16.37 -10.67 -4.09
N LEU A 306 16.49 -11.84 -4.69
CA LEU A 306 17.55 -12.80 -4.37
C LEU A 306 18.95 -12.28 -4.72
N GLN A 307 19.05 -11.41 -5.73
CA GLN A 307 20.30 -10.77 -6.14
C GLN A 307 20.57 -9.46 -5.40
N GLY A 308 19.59 -8.93 -4.68
CA GLY A 308 19.70 -7.71 -3.89
C GLY A 308 20.68 -7.86 -2.74
N GLY A 309 21.31 -6.76 -2.35
CA GLY A 309 22.02 -6.66 -1.09
C GLY A 309 21.04 -6.50 0.07
N SER A 310 21.54 -6.53 1.29
CA SER A 310 20.74 -6.31 2.48
C SER A 310 21.41 -5.31 3.43
N SER A 311 20.61 -4.37 3.98
CA SER A 311 21.05 -3.51 5.08
C SER A 311 21.13 -4.27 6.41
N CYS A 312 20.51 -5.46 6.52
CA CYS A 312 20.56 -6.26 7.73
C CYS A 312 21.98 -6.73 8.06
N GLN A 313 22.29 -6.83 9.36
CA GLN A 313 23.58 -7.37 9.83
C GLN A 313 23.74 -8.83 9.38
N ASN A 314 22.70 -9.65 9.50
CA ASN A 314 22.67 -10.98 8.94
C ASN A 314 22.38 -10.92 7.44
N LYS A 315 23.42 -11.13 6.62
CA LYS A 315 23.31 -11.05 5.14
C LYS A 315 22.49 -12.18 4.51
N SER A 316 22.07 -13.16 5.28
CA SER A 316 21.10 -14.17 4.84
C SER A 316 19.65 -13.68 4.95
N ASP A 317 19.41 -12.56 5.61
CA ASP A 317 18.14 -11.88 5.65
C ASP A 317 18.10 -10.83 4.53
N LEU A 318 17.49 -11.21 3.41
CA LEU A 318 17.21 -10.37 2.26
C LEU A 318 15.76 -9.86 2.26
N SER A 319 15.02 -10.10 3.35
CA SER A 319 13.64 -9.67 3.45
C SER A 319 13.52 -8.16 3.30
N SER A 320 12.41 -7.72 2.75
CA SER A 320 12.07 -6.30 2.70
C SER A 320 11.10 -5.97 3.81
N TYR A 321 11.41 -4.92 4.54
CA TYR A 321 10.59 -4.32 5.59
C TYR A 321 10.41 -2.86 5.20
N TYR A 322 9.17 -2.41 4.99
CA TYR A 322 8.97 -1.03 4.54
C TYR A 322 7.65 -0.46 5.02
N TRP A 323 7.70 0.82 5.36
CA TRP A 323 6.61 1.57 5.97
C TRP A 323 6.55 2.98 5.39
N PRO A 324 5.39 3.65 5.36
CA PRO A 324 5.28 5.05 4.98
C PRO A 324 6.17 5.91 5.88
N VAL A 325 6.86 6.89 5.29
CA VAL A 325 7.65 7.84 6.08
C VAL A 325 6.76 8.67 6.98
N VAL A 326 7.35 9.18 8.07
CA VAL A 326 6.73 10.20 8.92
C VAL A 326 7.38 11.53 8.63
N ARG A 327 6.58 12.57 8.47
CA ARG A 327 7.09 13.94 8.27
C ARG A 327 6.71 14.85 9.42
N VAL A 328 7.61 15.78 9.75
CA VAL A 328 7.27 16.92 10.60
C VAL A 328 6.90 18.11 9.71
N GLN A 329 5.82 18.80 10.08
CA GLN A 329 5.26 19.94 9.36
C GLN A 329 5.53 21.24 10.13
N ASP A 330 6.82 21.54 10.31
CA ASP A 330 7.34 22.71 11.05
C ASP A 330 7.78 23.86 10.14
N GLY A 331 7.45 23.80 8.85
CA GLY A 331 7.88 24.74 7.82
C GLY A 331 9.14 24.31 7.06
N SER A 332 9.87 23.30 7.56
CA SER A 332 10.95 22.67 6.81
C SER A 332 10.40 21.72 5.75
N GLN A 333 11.16 21.52 4.67
CA GLN A 333 10.78 20.69 3.54
C GLN A 333 11.86 19.67 3.25
N ASP A 334 11.48 18.59 2.54
CA ASP A 334 12.43 17.60 2.05
C ASP A 334 12.57 17.69 0.52
N PHE A 335 13.44 16.85 -0.04
CA PHE A 335 13.84 16.85 -1.45
C PHE A 335 12.67 16.62 -2.43
N ASP A 336 11.58 16.05 -1.98
CA ASP A 336 10.45 15.58 -2.79
C ASP A 336 9.23 16.52 -2.80
N GLN A 337 9.40 17.76 -2.36
CA GLN A 337 8.31 18.76 -2.34
C GLN A 337 7.60 18.90 -3.70
N ASN A 338 8.32 18.75 -4.80
CA ASN A 338 7.79 18.89 -6.16
C ASN A 338 7.70 17.56 -6.93
N ASN A 339 7.80 16.44 -6.23
CA ASN A 339 7.84 15.11 -6.82
C ASN A 339 6.57 14.32 -6.51
N ASP A 340 6.32 13.32 -7.35
CA ASP A 340 5.28 12.32 -7.12
C ASP A 340 5.57 11.56 -5.81
N GLY A 341 4.54 11.21 -5.06
CA GLY A 341 4.63 10.61 -3.73
C GLY A 341 5.00 11.59 -2.62
N GLY A 342 5.40 12.81 -2.97
CA GLY A 342 5.73 13.89 -2.07
C GLY A 342 4.72 15.04 -2.13
N GLY A 343 5.22 16.27 -2.27
CA GLY A 343 4.38 17.47 -2.21
C GLY A 343 3.29 17.54 -3.26
N LYS A 344 3.41 16.88 -4.41
CA LYS A 344 2.35 16.82 -5.42
C LYS A 344 1.10 16.10 -4.92
N GLU A 345 1.25 15.11 -4.05
CA GLU A 345 0.14 14.41 -3.40
C GLU A 345 -0.13 14.93 -1.98
N GLY A 346 0.44 16.07 -1.62
CA GLY A 346 0.22 16.70 -0.32
C GLY A 346 1.06 16.12 0.82
N ASN A 347 2.01 15.25 0.54
CA ASN A 347 2.98 14.72 1.49
C ASN A 347 4.12 15.74 1.67
N VAL A 348 3.92 16.70 2.53
CA VAL A 348 4.85 17.83 2.74
C VAL A 348 5.48 17.81 4.12
N GLY A 349 6.66 18.43 4.24
CA GLY A 349 7.43 18.51 5.46
C GLY A 349 8.72 17.71 5.38
N LYS A 350 9.51 17.79 6.45
CA LYS A 350 10.78 17.10 6.55
C LYS A 350 10.58 15.64 6.96
N ILE A 351 11.14 14.72 6.19
CA ILE A 351 11.14 13.28 6.48
C ILE A 351 11.95 12.99 7.75
N LEU A 352 11.38 12.23 8.65
CA LEU A 352 11.98 11.83 9.92
C LEU A 352 12.54 10.41 9.82
N THR A 353 13.82 10.28 10.13
CA THR A 353 14.43 8.95 10.30
C THR A 353 14.15 8.45 11.72
N PRO A 354 13.68 7.21 11.93
CA PRO A 354 13.52 6.66 13.27
C PRO A 354 14.86 6.65 14.01
N VAL A 355 14.86 6.99 15.29
CA VAL A 355 16.05 6.84 16.14
C VAL A 355 16.27 5.38 16.56
N GLN A 356 15.24 4.54 16.42
CA GLN A 356 15.31 3.10 16.67
C GLN A 356 14.30 2.36 15.81
N ALA A 357 14.71 1.25 15.21
CA ALA A 357 13.83 0.25 14.60
C ALA A 357 14.12 -1.11 15.23
N GLN A 358 13.11 -1.71 15.85
CA GLN A 358 13.18 -3.07 16.40
C GLN A 358 12.32 -3.98 15.53
N ILE A 359 12.95 -4.92 14.86
CA ILE A 359 12.31 -5.91 14.01
C ILE A 359 12.50 -7.27 14.68
N LYS A 360 11.40 -7.92 15.07
CA LYS A 360 11.43 -9.18 15.82
C LYS A 360 10.42 -10.16 15.27
N TYR A 361 10.80 -11.41 15.30
CA TYR A 361 9.93 -12.56 15.10
C TYR A 361 9.64 -13.19 16.46
N VAL A 362 8.38 -13.31 16.84
CA VAL A 362 7.95 -13.90 18.10
C VAL A 362 7.16 -15.18 17.85
N GLY A 363 7.17 -16.08 18.80
CA GLY A 363 6.50 -17.36 18.69
C GLY A 363 4.99 -17.28 18.96
N SER A 364 4.31 -18.43 18.85
CA SER A 364 2.89 -18.59 19.13
C SER A 364 2.65 -18.95 20.60
N PRO A 365 1.65 -18.35 21.27
CA PRO A 365 1.30 -18.71 22.65
C PRO A 365 0.65 -20.09 22.77
N THR A 366 0.14 -20.68 21.69
CA THR A 366 -0.63 -21.91 21.73
C THR A 366 0.12 -23.15 21.22
N GLY A 367 1.22 -22.98 20.45
CA GLY A 367 1.93 -24.13 19.87
C GLY A 367 3.27 -23.79 19.25
N LYS A 368 3.76 -24.73 18.45
CA LYS A 368 4.96 -24.54 17.64
C LYS A 368 4.62 -23.84 16.34
N VAL A 369 5.56 -23.04 15.86
CA VAL A 369 5.44 -22.35 14.57
C VAL A 369 6.19 -23.12 13.48
N VAL A 370 5.73 -23.00 12.23
CA VAL A 370 6.47 -23.45 11.04
C VAL A 370 7.27 -22.28 10.48
N ALA A 371 8.29 -22.57 9.66
CA ALA A 371 9.06 -21.52 8.99
C ALA A 371 8.17 -20.75 8.01
N MET A 372 8.38 -19.44 7.92
CA MET A 372 7.75 -18.64 6.86
C MET A 372 8.20 -19.13 5.48
N PRO A 373 7.29 -19.27 4.52
CA PRO A 373 7.67 -19.63 3.16
C PRO A 373 8.47 -18.50 2.50
N GLN A 374 9.30 -18.87 1.54
CA GLN A 374 10.03 -17.91 0.71
C GLN A 374 9.04 -17.05 -0.08
N PHE A 375 9.32 -15.77 -0.17
CA PHE A 375 8.52 -14.76 -0.86
C PHE A 375 7.12 -14.53 -0.26
N LEU A 376 6.87 -14.96 0.97
CA LEU A 376 5.64 -14.61 1.68
C LEU A 376 5.51 -13.08 1.72
N ARG A 377 4.41 -12.56 1.20
CA ARG A 377 4.06 -11.14 1.20
C ARG A 377 2.97 -10.89 2.22
N ILE A 378 3.16 -9.92 3.08
CA ILE A 378 2.16 -9.55 4.08
C ILE A 378 2.03 -8.04 4.12
N ILE A 379 0.78 -7.55 4.05
CA ILE A 379 0.42 -6.17 4.33
C ILE A 379 -0.29 -6.13 5.68
N THR A 380 0.17 -5.30 6.60
CA THR A 380 -0.53 -5.02 7.86
C THR A 380 -0.90 -3.54 7.94
N GLY A 381 -2.11 -3.24 8.42
CA GLY A 381 -2.70 -1.91 8.29
C GLY A 381 -3.46 -1.71 6.98
N ASP A 382 -3.95 -0.51 6.74
CA ASP A 382 -4.70 -0.13 5.55
C ASP A 382 -4.45 1.34 5.19
N ALA A 383 -3.79 1.58 4.06
CA ALA A 383 -3.48 2.93 3.57
C ALA A 383 -4.72 3.78 3.25
N LYS A 384 -5.92 3.17 3.21
CA LYS A 384 -7.16 3.83 2.78
C LYS A 384 -8.30 3.70 3.81
N THR A 385 -7.99 3.80 5.10
CA THR A 385 -8.98 3.61 6.17
C THR A 385 -10.12 4.63 6.17
N THR A 386 -9.93 5.84 5.67
CA THR A 386 -11.01 6.82 5.53
C THR A 386 -12.04 6.38 4.48
N THR A 387 -11.62 5.57 3.52
CA THR A 387 -12.46 4.99 2.46
C THR A 387 -13.01 3.61 2.85
N ASN A 388 -12.13 2.74 3.39
CA ASN A 388 -12.42 1.32 3.63
C ASN A 388 -12.99 1.05 5.03
N GLY A 389 -12.92 2.04 5.92
CA GLY A 389 -13.18 1.83 7.34
C GLY A 389 -11.99 1.19 8.08
N LEU A 390 -12.14 0.99 9.38
CA LEU A 390 -11.06 0.62 10.29
C LEU A 390 -10.80 -0.89 10.40
N ALA A 391 -11.49 -1.73 9.62
CA ALA A 391 -11.42 -3.18 9.77
C ALA A 391 -10.00 -3.76 9.63
N ASN A 392 -9.17 -3.15 8.81
CA ASN A 392 -7.78 -3.55 8.59
C ASN A 392 -6.76 -2.60 9.25
N ALA A 393 -7.20 -1.53 9.92
CA ALA A 393 -6.27 -0.65 10.64
C ALA A 393 -5.53 -1.44 11.72
N ASN A 394 -4.20 -1.45 11.68
CA ASN A 394 -3.37 -2.25 12.58
C ASN A 394 -2.05 -1.57 12.97
N ALA A 395 -1.89 -0.31 12.66
CA ALA A 395 -0.82 0.50 13.21
C ALA A 395 -1.21 1.00 14.59
N HIS A 396 -0.26 1.00 15.49
CA HIS A 396 -0.49 1.48 16.86
C HIS A 396 0.51 2.56 17.22
N TRP A 397 0.00 3.71 17.62
CA TRP A 397 0.78 4.86 18.05
C TRP A 397 0.79 4.98 19.56
N SER A 398 1.94 5.31 20.11
CA SER A 398 2.14 5.48 21.55
C SER A 398 3.33 6.39 21.83
N CYS A 399 3.72 6.50 23.11
CA CYS A 399 4.94 7.14 23.54
C CYS A 399 5.82 6.16 24.32
N THR A 400 7.14 6.36 24.29
CA THR A 400 8.04 5.55 25.11
C THR A 400 7.63 5.64 26.58
N GLY A 401 7.48 4.46 27.23
CA GLY A 401 6.98 4.33 28.59
C GLY A 401 5.46 4.20 28.73
N PHE A 402 4.69 4.40 27.63
CA PHE A 402 3.22 4.28 27.63
C PHE A 402 2.72 3.07 26.84
N GLU A 403 3.57 2.39 26.08
CA GLU A 403 3.20 1.33 25.13
C GLU A 403 2.47 0.14 25.76
N ASN A 404 2.67 -0.10 27.06
CA ASN A 404 2.00 -1.14 27.82
C ASN A 404 0.63 -0.71 28.39
N LYS A 405 0.23 0.55 28.18
CA LYS A 405 -1.02 1.11 28.68
C LYS A 405 -1.90 1.61 27.55
N VAL A 406 -1.32 2.39 26.62
CA VAL A 406 -2.06 3.08 25.56
C VAL A 406 -1.46 2.77 24.21
N GLN A 407 -2.32 2.32 23.28
CA GLN A 407 -2.01 2.03 21.89
C GLN A 407 -3.11 2.69 21.04
N LEU A 408 -2.78 3.80 20.41
CA LEU A 408 -3.72 4.61 19.62
C LEU A 408 -3.73 4.13 18.16
N THR A 409 -4.90 4.07 17.55
CA THR A 409 -5.06 3.74 16.13
C THR A 409 -5.56 4.96 15.33
N GLU A 410 -6.41 5.78 15.93
CA GLU A 410 -7.08 6.88 15.24
C GLU A 410 -6.53 8.26 15.61
N GLN A 411 -5.55 8.32 16.51
CA GLN A 411 -4.93 9.58 16.94
C GLN A 411 -3.41 9.44 17.05
N TYR A 412 -2.68 10.50 16.72
CA TYR A 412 -1.26 10.65 17.02
C TYR A 412 -1.07 11.05 18.47
N PRO A 413 -0.08 10.51 19.17
CA PRO A 413 0.19 10.93 20.54
C PRO A 413 0.95 12.27 20.60
N ILE A 414 0.56 13.13 21.53
CA ILE A 414 1.44 14.18 22.03
C ILE A 414 2.18 13.58 23.22
N CYS A 415 3.48 13.38 23.06
CA CYS A 415 4.30 12.75 24.08
C CYS A 415 4.80 13.77 25.11
N PRO A 416 4.83 13.42 26.42
CA PRO A 416 5.39 14.31 27.44
C PRO A 416 6.90 14.46 27.28
N GLN A 417 7.47 15.48 27.90
CA GLN A 417 8.90 15.75 27.85
C GLN A 417 9.72 14.51 28.26
N GLY A 418 10.76 14.23 27.50
CA GLY A 418 11.63 13.05 27.70
C GLY A 418 11.08 11.74 27.12
N SER A 419 9.86 11.74 26.60
CA SER A 419 9.26 10.60 25.92
C SER A 419 9.28 10.82 24.41
N LYS A 420 9.37 9.74 23.63
CA LYS A 420 9.46 9.75 22.16
C LYS A 420 8.26 9.09 21.54
N VAL A 421 7.87 9.52 20.35
CA VAL A 421 6.78 8.88 19.60
C VAL A 421 7.18 7.47 19.18
N VAL A 422 6.27 6.54 19.42
CA VAL A 422 6.42 5.13 19.05
C VAL A 422 5.30 4.75 18.09
N ARG A 423 5.65 4.10 16.98
CA ARG A 423 4.68 3.38 16.15
C ARG A 423 5.06 1.91 16.09
N SER A 424 4.06 1.05 16.20
CA SER A 424 4.28 -0.38 16.28
C SER A 424 3.27 -1.17 15.44
N PHE A 425 3.74 -2.28 14.90
CA PHE A 425 3.00 -3.19 14.05
C PHE A 425 3.17 -4.61 14.54
N ALA A 426 2.08 -5.38 14.50
CA ALA A 426 2.10 -6.81 14.70
C ALA A 426 1.44 -7.45 13.47
N PHE A 427 2.22 -8.18 12.69
CA PHE A 427 1.76 -8.78 11.45
C PHE A 427 0.90 -10.01 11.69
N GLN A 428 0.19 -10.46 10.68
CA GLN A 428 -0.53 -11.73 10.69
C GLN A 428 0.44 -12.87 11.00
N SER A 429 0.03 -13.80 11.87
CA SER A 429 0.86 -14.89 12.35
C SER A 429 0.31 -16.27 12.02
N CYS A 430 -0.74 -16.33 11.24
CA CYS A 430 -1.36 -17.55 10.75
C CYS A 430 -1.31 -17.57 9.23
N TRP A 431 -0.74 -18.61 8.64
CA TRP A 431 -0.54 -18.81 7.21
C TRP A 431 -1.37 -20.01 6.72
N ASP A 432 -1.98 -19.92 5.54
CA ASP A 432 -2.81 -20.98 4.96
C ASP A 432 -2.04 -22.30 4.67
N GLY A 433 -0.71 -22.25 4.71
CA GLY A 433 0.16 -23.40 4.52
C GLY A 433 0.46 -23.72 3.05
N GLN A 434 0.05 -22.88 2.11
CA GLN A 434 0.17 -23.12 0.67
C GLN A 434 0.69 -21.91 -0.10
N ASN A 435 0.10 -20.73 0.08
CA ASN A 435 0.32 -19.58 -0.79
C ASN A 435 1.31 -18.59 -0.17
N ALA A 436 2.26 -18.11 -0.96
CA ALA A 436 3.16 -17.01 -0.54
C ALA A 436 2.49 -15.63 -0.69
N ASP A 437 1.40 -15.58 -1.44
CA ASP A 437 0.59 -14.38 -1.67
C ASP A 437 -0.83 -14.79 -2.06
N SER A 438 -1.76 -13.83 -2.08
CA SER A 438 -3.13 -14.02 -2.55
C SER A 438 -3.57 -12.79 -3.34
N ALA A 439 -4.64 -12.93 -4.10
CA ALA A 439 -5.12 -11.86 -4.98
C ALA A 439 -5.39 -10.53 -4.24
N ASN A 440 -5.73 -10.57 -2.97
CA ASN A 440 -5.94 -9.39 -2.13
C ASN A 440 -4.80 -9.16 -1.13
N HIS A 441 -3.68 -9.87 -1.25
CA HIS A 441 -2.50 -9.82 -0.38
C HIS A 441 -2.81 -10.02 1.13
N ARG A 442 -3.98 -10.60 1.46
CA ARG A 442 -4.49 -10.73 2.84
C ARG A 442 -5.04 -12.10 3.18
N THR A 443 -5.71 -12.81 2.23
CA THR A 443 -6.45 -14.04 2.54
C THR A 443 -5.58 -15.28 2.74
N HIS A 444 -4.32 -15.25 2.35
CA HIS A 444 -3.35 -16.32 2.59
C HIS A 444 -2.73 -16.26 4.01
N VAL A 445 -2.97 -15.15 4.73
CA VAL A 445 -2.53 -14.96 6.12
C VAL A 445 -3.69 -14.44 6.97
N ALA A 446 -3.64 -14.66 8.29
CA ALA A 446 -4.63 -14.18 9.22
C ALA A 446 -3.99 -13.83 10.57
N PHE A 447 -4.66 -12.99 11.35
CA PHE A 447 -4.33 -12.82 12.76
C PHE A 447 -4.80 -14.05 13.54
N ALA A 448 -4.05 -14.41 14.57
CA ALA A 448 -4.53 -15.37 15.56
C ALA A 448 -5.75 -14.80 16.31
N ASP A 449 -6.62 -15.68 16.80
CA ASP A 449 -7.75 -15.27 17.62
C ASP A 449 -7.31 -14.70 18.99
N ALA A 450 -8.25 -14.24 19.80
CA ALA A 450 -7.97 -13.67 21.12
C ALA A 450 -7.25 -14.65 22.09
N ASN A 451 -7.31 -15.95 21.81
CA ASN A 451 -6.61 -16.99 22.57
C ASN A 451 -5.25 -17.34 21.97
N GLY A 452 -4.90 -16.79 20.83
CA GLY A 452 -3.64 -17.02 20.12
C GLY A 452 -3.67 -18.20 19.16
N ASN A 453 -4.84 -18.73 18.78
CA ASN A 453 -4.97 -19.86 17.87
C ASN A 453 -5.14 -19.41 16.44
N CYS A 454 -4.55 -20.14 15.51
CA CYS A 454 -4.84 -20.04 14.10
C CYS A 454 -6.09 -20.86 13.76
N GLN A 455 -7.07 -20.20 13.12
CA GLN A 455 -8.34 -20.80 12.75
C GLN A 455 -8.27 -21.42 11.34
N ASN A 456 -9.28 -22.16 10.95
CA ASN A 456 -9.51 -22.67 9.59
C ASN A 456 -8.35 -23.50 8.99
N GLY A 457 -7.61 -24.23 9.85
CA GLY A 457 -6.48 -25.06 9.41
C GLY A 457 -5.21 -24.29 9.07
N PHE A 458 -5.20 -22.98 9.30
CA PHE A 458 -3.99 -22.17 9.12
C PHE A 458 -2.89 -22.61 10.08
N LYS A 459 -1.65 -22.50 9.64
CA LYS A 459 -0.46 -22.87 10.39
C LYS A 459 0.13 -21.64 11.07
N ALA A 460 0.48 -21.76 12.36
CA ALA A 460 1.19 -20.68 13.03
C ALA A 460 2.60 -20.52 12.45
N ILE A 461 2.95 -19.28 12.09
CA ILE A 461 4.28 -18.84 11.67
C ILE A 461 4.84 -17.86 12.71
N PRO A 462 6.17 -17.63 12.77
CA PRO A 462 6.71 -16.58 13.62
C PRO A 462 6.05 -15.23 13.31
N GLN A 463 5.45 -14.57 14.31
CA GLN A 463 4.84 -13.27 14.12
C GLN A 463 5.92 -12.21 13.95
N LEU A 464 5.95 -11.53 12.83
CA LEU A 464 6.75 -10.34 12.67
C LEU A 464 6.14 -9.20 13.49
N THR A 465 6.97 -8.53 14.27
CA THR A 465 6.62 -7.32 15.02
C THR A 465 7.65 -6.24 14.72
N MET A 466 7.17 -5.03 14.49
CA MET A 466 8.02 -3.87 14.26
C MET A 466 7.68 -2.76 15.26
N ARG A 467 8.69 -2.09 15.75
CA ARG A 467 8.59 -0.97 16.66
C ARG A 467 9.57 0.10 16.23
N LEU A 468 9.04 1.24 15.82
CA LEU A 468 9.78 2.39 15.33
C LEU A 468 9.66 3.53 16.35
N VAL A 469 10.77 4.16 16.68
CA VAL A 469 10.83 5.27 17.65
C VAL A 469 11.32 6.51 16.94
N TYR A 470 10.58 7.59 17.08
CA TYR A 470 10.90 8.88 16.48
C TYR A 470 11.11 9.95 17.55
N ASP A 471 12.17 10.72 17.41
CA ASP A 471 12.44 11.88 18.27
C ASP A 471 11.78 13.11 17.66
N ILE A 472 10.54 13.34 18.07
CA ILE A 472 9.68 14.40 17.54
C ILE A 472 9.43 15.41 18.66
N ALA A 473 9.67 16.68 18.39
CA ALA A 473 9.24 17.75 19.29
C ALA A 473 7.70 17.69 19.43
N PRO A 474 7.16 17.71 20.66
CA PRO A 474 5.71 17.60 20.83
C PRO A 474 4.97 18.71 20.07
N PRO A 475 3.95 18.36 19.26
CA PRO A 475 3.10 19.37 18.65
C PRO A 475 2.30 20.12 19.73
N THR A 476 1.96 21.38 19.45
CA THR A 476 1.09 22.18 20.31
C THR A 476 -0.23 22.48 19.61
N ILE A 477 -1.31 22.50 20.38
CA ILE A 477 -2.64 22.85 19.88
C ILE A 477 -3.02 24.20 20.43
N GLU A 478 -3.11 25.22 19.56
CA GLU A 478 -3.45 26.57 19.91
C GLU A 478 -4.62 27.05 19.03
N ASN A 479 -5.69 27.49 19.67
CA ASN A 479 -6.91 27.95 18.96
C ASN A 479 -7.45 26.96 17.94
N GLY A 480 -7.36 25.65 18.23
CA GLY A 480 -7.81 24.57 17.35
C GLY A 480 -6.89 24.26 16.17
N GLN A 481 -5.72 24.89 16.10
CA GLN A 481 -4.69 24.61 15.11
C GLN A 481 -3.52 23.86 15.72
N VAL A 482 -2.91 22.96 14.96
CA VAL A 482 -1.72 22.22 15.37
C VAL A 482 -0.48 22.94 14.84
N LYS A 483 0.43 23.27 15.75
CA LYS A 483 1.77 23.74 15.39
C LYS A 483 2.76 22.58 15.49
N ASN A 484 3.73 22.54 14.56
CA ASN A 484 4.73 21.47 14.47
C ASN A 484 4.07 20.09 14.42
N ALA A 485 3.00 19.98 13.63
CA ALA A 485 2.34 18.70 13.40
C ALA A 485 3.32 17.69 12.81
N TYR A 486 3.08 16.43 13.06
CA TYR A 486 3.72 15.35 12.31
C TYR A 486 2.65 14.37 11.80
N ALA A 487 2.93 13.73 10.69
CA ALA A 487 2.00 12.79 10.10
C ALA A 487 2.73 11.70 9.30
N VAL A 488 2.06 10.58 9.12
CA VAL A 488 2.44 9.57 8.15
C VAL A 488 2.10 10.06 6.74
N ASP A 489 2.94 9.74 5.77
CA ASP A 489 2.62 9.93 4.35
C ASP A 489 1.47 9.01 3.95
N GLY A 490 0.68 9.45 2.98
CA GLY A 490 -0.47 8.70 2.51
C GLY A 490 -1.05 9.25 1.22
N PHE A 491 -2.16 8.68 0.79
CA PHE A 491 -2.94 9.20 -0.33
C PHE A 491 -3.59 10.54 0.06
N PRO A 492 -3.68 11.51 -0.87
CA PRO A 492 -4.18 12.85 -0.57
C PRO A 492 -5.56 12.86 0.10
N GLU A 493 -6.46 11.99 -0.37
CA GLU A 493 -7.83 11.87 0.13
C GLU A 493 -7.94 11.22 1.51
N GLN A 494 -6.86 10.67 2.02
CA GLN A 494 -6.85 9.99 3.32
C GLN A 494 -6.49 10.92 4.49
N LEU A 495 -6.23 12.19 4.20
CA LEU A 495 -6.14 13.28 5.17
C LEU A 495 -5.07 13.06 6.24
N HIS A 496 -4.01 12.33 5.92
CA HIS A 496 -2.92 11.96 6.85
C HIS A 496 -3.41 11.40 8.19
N LYS A 497 -4.50 10.63 8.17
CA LYS A 497 -5.05 10.04 9.40
C LYS A 497 -4.10 8.98 9.97
N PRO A 498 -3.91 8.92 11.30
CA PRO A 498 -3.04 7.92 11.93
C PRO A 498 -3.44 6.48 11.59
N SER A 499 -4.73 6.25 11.37
CA SER A 499 -5.28 4.93 11.03
C SER A 499 -4.89 4.43 9.65
N THR A 500 -4.44 5.32 8.75
CA THR A 500 -3.95 4.94 7.40
C THR A 500 -2.54 4.37 7.42
N ASP A 501 -1.89 4.40 8.57
CA ASP A 501 -0.56 3.84 8.73
C ASP A 501 -0.56 2.32 8.51
N HIS A 502 0.42 1.84 7.79
CA HIS A 502 0.55 0.45 7.39
C HIS A 502 2.02 0.05 7.32
N ASP A 503 2.26 -1.22 7.17
CA ASP A 503 3.61 -1.77 7.06
C ASP A 503 3.57 -3.00 6.16
N ASP A 504 4.57 -3.14 5.33
CA ASP A 504 4.66 -4.16 4.31
C ASP A 504 5.91 -5.01 4.50
N PHE A 505 5.77 -6.29 4.21
CA PHE A 505 6.83 -7.27 4.41
C PHE A 505 6.87 -8.29 3.27
N ILE A 506 8.10 -8.59 2.81
CA ILE A 506 8.37 -9.70 1.90
C ILE A 506 9.45 -10.58 2.53
N ALA A 507 9.12 -11.83 2.79
CA ALA A 507 10.05 -12.81 3.38
C ALA A 507 11.03 -13.32 2.33
N ILE A 508 12.29 -12.94 2.42
CA ILE A 508 13.34 -13.38 1.50
C ILE A 508 14.55 -13.80 2.33
N THR A 509 14.81 -15.11 2.40
CA THR A 509 15.88 -15.63 3.23
C THR A 509 16.81 -16.57 2.45
N LYS A 510 18.08 -16.57 2.80
CA LYS A 510 19.10 -17.53 2.32
C LYS A 510 19.63 -18.37 3.47
N ASN A 511 20.42 -19.39 3.13
CA ASN A 511 21.17 -20.22 4.10
C ASN A 511 20.29 -20.80 5.22
N ASN A 512 19.06 -21.20 4.86
CA ASN A 512 18.08 -21.81 5.76
C ASN A 512 17.67 -20.91 6.94
N LEU A 513 17.72 -19.59 6.78
CA LEU A 513 17.44 -18.63 7.87
C LEU A 513 15.99 -18.74 8.36
N ALA A 514 14.99 -18.93 7.49
CA ALA A 514 13.59 -19.08 7.90
C ALA A 514 13.41 -20.23 8.90
N ASN A 515 14.04 -21.39 8.66
CA ASN A 515 14.02 -22.52 9.61
C ASN A 515 14.81 -22.21 10.90
N LYS A 516 15.92 -21.46 10.81
CA LYS A 516 16.66 -21.03 12.01
C LYS A 516 15.81 -20.12 12.88
N ILE A 517 15.05 -19.19 12.29
CA ILE A 517 14.10 -18.32 13.00
C ILE A 517 13.04 -19.18 13.71
N ALA A 518 12.34 -20.05 12.96
CA ALA A 518 11.30 -20.91 13.54
C ALA A 518 11.85 -21.81 14.66
N ASN A 519 13.01 -22.41 14.46
CA ASN A 519 13.65 -23.27 15.46
C ASN A 519 14.05 -22.50 16.73
N CYS A 520 14.57 -21.27 16.58
CA CYS A 520 14.92 -20.42 17.71
C CYS A 520 13.70 -20.13 18.58
N VAL A 521 12.62 -19.62 17.99
CA VAL A 521 11.42 -19.27 18.75
C VAL A 521 10.75 -20.52 19.34
N ASN A 522 10.76 -21.64 18.60
CA ASN A 522 10.22 -22.91 19.07
C ASN A 522 10.96 -23.52 20.29
N ARG A 523 12.24 -23.23 20.40
CA ARG A 523 13.07 -23.66 21.55
C ARG A 523 12.98 -22.69 22.72
N GLY A 524 12.27 -21.59 22.61
CA GLY A 524 12.16 -20.55 23.63
C GLY A 524 13.45 -19.74 23.79
N GLN A 525 14.28 -19.67 22.76
CA GLN A 525 15.56 -18.96 22.76
C GLN A 525 15.37 -17.52 22.25
N ASN A 526 16.27 -16.61 22.66
CA ASN A 526 16.38 -15.27 22.13
C ASN A 526 17.62 -15.22 21.22
N CYS A 527 17.38 -15.12 19.91
CA CYS A 527 18.42 -15.16 18.89
C CYS A 527 18.46 -13.86 18.07
N SER A 528 19.54 -13.70 17.29
CA SER A 528 19.69 -12.60 16.34
C SER A 528 20.52 -13.03 15.12
#